data_6ef1b6eb1b336cbf98f8b8c35b38cc11
#
_entry.id   6ef1b6eb1b336cbf98f8b8c35b38cc11
#
_cell.length_a   1.000
_cell.length_b   1.000
_cell.length_c   1.000
_cell.angle_alpha   90.00
_cell.angle_beta   90.00
_cell.angle_gamma   90.00
#
_symmetry.space_group_name_H-M   'P 1'
#
loop_
_entity.id
_entity.type
_entity.pdbx_description
1 polymer ?
#
loop_
_entity_poly.entity_id
_entity_poly.type
_entity_poly.pdbx_seq_one_letter_code
_entity_poly.pdbx_strand_id
1 'polypeptide(L)'
;RSAGAEGETFGEVVFNTSMVGYQEIVSDPSYAGQLVTLTYPQVGNYGINEVDMQSRELALAGLIVHDMCYQPSNWQSVKSLPCFLAERGIVAIEDVDTRALTLRIREGGAMKAAISTTDLDPASLVARVQASAPIADHNYVADVSCKEPCVIPAKGECRHKVVAYDCGEKAGIAKRLAAVGCEVTVVPWDTPAEKALALDPDGVFFSNGPGDPETVPPVVEAVRACLGKLPVFGICLGNQVISLAAGGQVEKLPYGHHGGNEPVMNLLTGKVEITAQNHNYAPVFPTFGPLVPELSDGVTKHPSDLRFWSSRHVAPVVMSERYGRIRLTHVNLNDGTPEGIQFLDLPAFSMQYHPEAKPGPNDSTYAFAAFARLMDGVEDYLAIDVREGRRF
;
A
#
# COMPACT_ATOMS: atom_id res chain seq x y z
N ARG A 1 -22.78 18.12 -6.76
CA ARG A 1 -23.93 17.62 -5.99
C ARG A 1 -23.45 16.68 -4.89
N SER A 2 -24.22 16.58 -3.78
CA SER A 2 -23.95 15.55 -2.77
C SER A 2 -24.28 14.16 -3.33
N ALA A 3 -23.40 13.18 -3.03
CA ALA A 3 -23.52 11.78 -3.48
C ALA A 3 -23.24 10.78 -2.33
N GLY A 4 -23.21 11.26 -1.09
CA GLY A 4 -22.97 10.47 0.13
C GLY A 4 -23.69 11.06 1.33
N ALA A 5 -23.04 11.01 2.50
CA ALA A 5 -23.54 11.64 3.72
C ALA A 5 -23.56 13.16 3.63
N GLU A 6 -24.46 13.79 4.37
CA GLU A 6 -24.42 15.23 4.63
C GLU A 6 -23.35 15.54 5.67
N GLY A 7 -22.67 16.69 5.55
CA GLY A 7 -21.67 17.16 6.48
C GLY A 7 -20.47 17.79 5.82
N GLU A 8 -19.38 17.80 6.54
CA GLU A 8 -18.10 18.35 6.09
C GLU A 8 -16.97 17.37 6.38
N THR A 9 -15.98 17.38 5.51
CA THR A 9 -14.75 16.60 5.70
C THR A 9 -13.56 17.34 5.14
N PHE A 10 -12.41 17.17 5.79
CA PHE A 10 -11.12 17.73 5.42
C PHE A 10 -10.12 16.58 5.24
N GLY A 11 -9.21 16.73 4.30
CA GLY A 11 -8.18 15.71 4.06
C GLY A 11 -7.20 16.13 2.99
N GLU A 12 -6.25 15.25 2.70
CA GLU A 12 -5.37 15.40 1.56
C GLU A 12 -6.06 14.83 0.31
N VAL A 13 -6.20 15.65 -0.73
CA VAL A 13 -6.82 15.18 -1.97
C VAL A 13 -5.81 14.41 -2.81
N VAL A 14 -6.20 13.20 -3.19
CA VAL A 14 -5.47 12.30 -4.09
C VAL A 14 -6.37 11.85 -5.23
N PHE A 15 -5.80 11.30 -6.29
CA PHE A 15 -6.58 10.68 -7.35
C PHE A 15 -6.25 9.20 -7.49
N ASN A 16 -7.18 8.41 -8.02
CA ASN A 16 -6.94 7.00 -8.36
C ASN A 16 -7.34 6.75 -9.81
N THR A 17 -6.44 6.12 -10.57
CA THR A 17 -6.59 5.89 -12.01
C THR A 17 -7.19 4.54 -12.37
N SER A 18 -7.58 3.73 -11.39
CA SER A 18 -8.21 2.44 -11.62
C SER A 18 -9.54 2.59 -12.35
N MET A 19 -9.77 1.76 -13.37
CA MET A 19 -11.01 1.76 -14.14
C MET A 19 -12.14 0.98 -13.47
N VAL A 20 -11.80 0.11 -12.52
CA VAL A 20 -12.70 -0.80 -11.79
C VAL A 20 -12.23 -0.92 -10.35
N GLY A 21 -13.05 -1.52 -9.48
CA GLY A 21 -12.65 -1.79 -8.09
C GLY A 21 -12.89 -0.62 -7.15
N TYR A 22 -13.87 0.24 -7.43
CA TYR A 22 -14.18 1.35 -6.54
C TYR A 22 -14.58 0.91 -5.13
N GLN A 23 -15.19 -0.27 -4.97
CA GLN A 23 -15.54 -0.80 -3.64
C GLN A 23 -14.29 -1.13 -2.83
N GLU A 24 -13.31 -1.78 -3.45
CA GLU A 24 -12.01 -2.07 -2.83
C GLU A 24 -11.27 -0.77 -2.50
N ILE A 25 -11.33 0.24 -3.38
CA ILE A 25 -10.71 1.56 -3.15
C ILE A 25 -11.34 2.26 -1.95
N VAL A 26 -12.67 2.38 -1.89
CA VAL A 26 -13.34 3.09 -0.78
C VAL A 26 -13.24 2.35 0.55
N SER A 27 -12.97 1.04 0.52
CA SER A 27 -12.77 0.22 1.72
C SER A 27 -11.30 -0.06 2.06
N ASP A 28 -10.34 0.52 1.31
CA ASP A 28 -8.91 0.42 1.63
C ASP A 28 -8.55 1.35 2.79
N PRO A 29 -8.11 0.81 3.95
CA PRO A 29 -7.74 1.63 5.11
C PRO A 29 -6.60 2.61 4.84
N SER A 30 -5.76 2.36 3.83
CA SER A 30 -4.65 3.25 3.45
C SER A 30 -5.11 4.63 2.98
N TYR A 31 -6.41 4.82 2.68
CA TYR A 31 -6.98 6.13 2.36
C TYR A 31 -7.44 6.94 3.60
N ALA A 32 -7.17 6.51 4.82
CA ALA A 32 -7.52 7.29 6.00
C ALA A 32 -6.92 8.70 5.93
N GLY A 33 -7.75 9.71 6.18
CA GLY A 33 -7.39 11.12 6.06
C GLY A 33 -7.32 11.67 4.63
N GLN A 34 -7.69 10.89 3.61
CA GLN A 34 -7.62 11.31 2.21
C GLN A 34 -9.00 11.48 1.56
N LEU A 35 -9.10 12.50 0.71
CA LEU A 35 -10.22 12.72 -0.21
C LEU A 35 -9.85 12.09 -1.55
N VAL A 36 -10.52 11.00 -1.89
CA VAL A 36 -10.17 10.19 -3.06
C VAL A 36 -10.95 10.66 -4.28
N THR A 37 -10.24 11.08 -5.33
CA THR A 37 -10.81 11.42 -6.63
C THR A 37 -10.69 10.23 -7.57
N LEU A 38 -11.80 9.66 -8.03
CA LEU A 38 -11.79 8.60 -9.04
C LEU A 38 -11.77 9.22 -10.43
N THR A 39 -10.73 8.88 -11.22
CA THR A 39 -10.57 9.44 -12.57
C THR A 39 -11.47 8.78 -13.59
N TYR A 40 -11.94 7.56 -13.33
CA TYR A 40 -12.92 6.89 -14.17
C TYR A 40 -14.26 7.62 -14.06
N PRO A 41 -14.89 8.02 -15.19
CA PRO A 41 -16.01 8.96 -15.16
C PRO A 41 -17.26 8.41 -14.51
N GLN A 42 -17.59 7.11 -14.66
CA GLN A 42 -18.78 6.50 -14.07
C GLN A 42 -18.43 5.57 -12.92
N VAL A 43 -18.98 5.84 -11.74
CA VAL A 43 -18.67 5.11 -10.51
C VAL A 43 -19.96 4.60 -9.88
N GLY A 44 -19.94 3.38 -9.32
CA GLY A 44 -21.10 2.79 -8.65
C GLY A 44 -21.93 1.86 -9.53
N ASN A 45 -21.57 1.64 -10.79
CA ASN A 45 -22.34 0.92 -11.80
C ASN A 45 -22.59 -0.56 -11.49
N TYR A 46 -21.77 -1.23 -10.70
CA TYR A 46 -21.99 -2.62 -10.25
C TYR A 46 -22.39 -2.73 -8.75
N GLY A 47 -22.63 -1.60 -8.09
CA GLY A 47 -23.09 -1.55 -6.69
C GLY A 47 -22.03 -1.96 -5.69
N ILE A 48 -22.48 -2.36 -4.51
CA ILE A 48 -21.67 -2.90 -3.41
C ILE A 48 -22.06 -4.36 -3.21
N ASN A 49 -21.07 -5.20 -2.95
CA ASN A 49 -21.23 -6.62 -2.62
C ASN A 49 -20.51 -6.97 -1.29
N GLU A 50 -20.76 -8.15 -0.75
CA GLU A 50 -20.20 -8.59 0.53
C GLU A 50 -18.78 -9.16 0.44
N VAL A 51 -18.28 -9.42 -0.78
CA VAL A 51 -17.03 -10.19 -1.01
C VAL A 51 -15.81 -9.28 -1.15
N ASP A 52 -15.99 -8.11 -1.78
CA ASP A 52 -14.86 -7.25 -2.22
C ASP A 52 -14.45 -6.19 -1.20
N MET A 53 -15.07 -6.18 -0.01
CA MET A 53 -14.66 -5.30 1.08
C MET A 53 -13.23 -5.62 1.54
N GLN A 54 -12.42 -4.57 1.69
CA GLN A 54 -11.04 -4.68 2.16
C GLN A 54 -10.90 -4.38 3.66
N SER A 55 -11.89 -3.75 4.27
CA SER A 55 -11.98 -3.49 5.71
C SER A 55 -13.43 -3.52 6.19
N ARG A 56 -13.64 -3.60 7.50
CA ARG A 56 -14.99 -3.55 8.09
C ARG A 56 -15.56 -2.14 8.08
N GLU A 57 -14.71 -1.16 8.37
CA GLU A 57 -15.09 0.26 8.42
C GLU A 57 -14.42 1.01 7.27
N LEU A 58 -15.08 2.06 6.78
CA LEU A 58 -14.51 2.94 5.77
C LEU A 58 -13.66 4.01 6.47
N ALA A 59 -12.43 4.19 6.01
CA ALA A 59 -11.48 5.11 6.63
C ALA A 59 -11.20 6.35 5.76
N LEU A 60 -11.56 6.35 4.46
CA LEU A 60 -11.35 7.52 3.62
C LEU A 60 -12.10 8.75 4.16
N ALA A 61 -11.51 9.93 4.02
CA ALA A 61 -12.14 11.16 4.47
C ALA A 61 -13.33 11.55 3.59
N GLY A 62 -13.28 11.28 2.28
CA GLY A 62 -14.38 11.55 1.37
C GLY A 62 -14.11 11.07 -0.05
N LEU A 63 -15.16 11.10 -0.89
CA LEU A 63 -15.10 10.62 -2.27
C LEU A 63 -15.51 11.73 -3.25
N ILE A 64 -14.75 11.86 -4.34
CA ILE A 64 -15.00 12.81 -5.43
C ILE A 64 -15.12 12.03 -6.73
N VAL A 65 -16.25 12.20 -7.44
CA VAL A 65 -16.51 11.50 -8.69
C VAL A 65 -17.06 12.45 -9.76
N HIS A 66 -16.98 12.04 -11.02
CA HIS A 66 -17.61 12.75 -12.12
C HIS A 66 -19.12 12.43 -12.19
N ASP A 67 -19.45 11.15 -12.26
CA ASP A 67 -20.83 10.66 -12.41
C ASP A 67 -21.07 9.46 -11.50
N MET A 68 -22.09 9.57 -10.61
CA MET A 68 -22.44 8.54 -9.64
C MET A 68 -23.64 7.71 -10.13
N CYS A 69 -23.51 6.41 -10.17
CA CYS A 69 -24.59 5.51 -10.52
C CYS A 69 -25.47 5.19 -9.29
N TYR A 70 -26.73 5.62 -9.34
CA TYR A 70 -27.72 5.40 -8.29
C TYR A 70 -28.48 4.07 -8.43
N GLN A 71 -28.47 3.49 -9.63
CA GLN A 71 -29.16 2.23 -9.93
C GLN A 71 -28.17 1.23 -10.52
N PRO A 72 -27.43 0.51 -9.68
CA PRO A 72 -26.44 -0.45 -10.14
C PRO A 72 -27.08 -1.63 -10.87
N SER A 73 -26.37 -2.17 -11.87
CA SER A 73 -26.80 -3.32 -12.65
C SER A 73 -25.78 -4.46 -12.52
N ASN A 74 -25.86 -5.22 -11.44
CA ASN A 74 -25.04 -6.41 -11.20
C ASN A 74 -25.78 -7.36 -10.28
N TRP A 75 -25.72 -8.66 -10.55
CA TRP A 75 -26.41 -9.69 -9.78
C TRP A 75 -25.88 -9.84 -8.33
N GLN A 76 -24.64 -9.44 -8.08
CA GLN A 76 -24.04 -9.46 -6.74
C GLN A 76 -24.35 -8.20 -5.93
N SER A 77 -24.93 -7.17 -6.56
CA SER A 77 -25.19 -5.91 -5.89
C SER A 77 -26.25 -6.07 -4.80
N VAL A 78 -25.87 -5.77 -3.58
CA VAL A 78 -26.78 -5.72 -2.42
C VAL A 78 -27.23 -4.29 -2.10
N LYS A 79 -26.49 -3.28 -2.61
CA LYS A 79 -26.71 -1.86 -2.33
C LYS A 79 -26.05 -0.97 -3.36
N SER A 80 -26.59 0.22 -3.60
CA SER A 80 -25.90 1.25 -4.41
C SER A 80 -24.77 1.90 -3.62
N LEU A 81 -23.73 2.36 -4.32
CA LEU A 81 -22.59 3.04 -3.69
C LEU A 81 -23.01 4.30 -2.91
N PRO A 82 -23.84 5.22 -3.43
CA PRO A 82 -24.24 6.41 -2.68
C PRO A 82 -24.99 6.08 -1.38
N CYS A 83 -25.89 5.08 -1.38
CA CYS A 83 -26.55 4.62 -0.16
C CYS A 83 -25.54 4.06 0.86
N PHE A 84 -24.56 3.28 0.39
CA PHE A 84 -23.53 2.70 1.24
C PHE A 84 -22.66 3.78 1.89
N LEU A 85 -22.22 4.79 1.11
CA LEU A 85 -21.42 5.91 1.63
C LEU A 85 -22.22 6.72 2.67
N ALA A 86 -23.49 7.02 2.37
CA ALA A 86 -24.36 7.76 3.29
C ALA A 86 -24.57 7.04 4.63
N GLU A 87 -24.83 5.73 4.60
CA GLU A 87 -24.97 4.90 5.82
C GLU A 87 -23.70 4.81 6.66
N ARG A 88 -22.54 4.93 6.01
CA ARG A 88 -21.23 4.90 6.68
C ARG A 88 -20.72 6.29 7.05
N GLY A 89 -21.51 7.34 6.84
CA GLY A 89 -21.16 8.71 7.18
C GLY A 89 -20.08 9.33 6.28
N ILE A 90 -19.82 8.74 5.10
CA ILE A 90 -18.80 9.26 4.17
C ILE A 90 -19.40 10.36 3.29
N VAL A 91 -18.82 11.55 3.38
CA VAL A 91 -19.18 12.68 2.54
C VAL A 91 -18.65 12.44 1.11
N ALA A 92 -19.51 12.58 0.11
CA ALA A 92 -19.13 12.41 -1.28
C ALA A 92 -19.78 13.46 -2.17
N ILE A 93 -19.10 13.83 -3.25
CA ILE A 93 -19.61 14.75 -4.27
C ILE A 93 -19.46 14.16 -5.68
N GLU A 94 -20.45 14.49 -6.52
CA GLU A 94 -20.46 14.20 -7.94
C GLU A 94 -20.57 15.49 -8.77
N ASP A 95 -20.60 15.37 -10.10
CA ASP A 95 -20.66 16.50 -11.05
C ASP A 95 -19.34 17.34 -11.02
N VAL A 96 -18.22 16.71 -10.66
CA VAL A 96 -16.89 17.37 -10.60
C VAL A 96 -16.12 17.05 -11.88
N ASP A 97 -15.43 18.04 -12.43
CA ASP A 97 -14.42 17.79 -13.47
C ASP A 97 -13.20 17.12 -12.84
N THR A 98 -13.28 15.79 -12.67
CA THR A 98 -12.23 14.97 -12.06
C THR A 98 -10.95 14.97 -12.90
N ARG A 99 -11.04 15.21 -14.22
CA ARG A 99 -9.86 15.36 -15.07
C ARG A 99 -9.09 16.64 -14.76
N ALA A 100 -9.78 17.78 -14.68
CA ALA A 100 -9.16 19.05 -14.31
C ALA A 100 -8.55 19.00 -12.91
N LEU A 101 -9.26 18.37 -11.95
CA LEU A 101 -8.76 18.19 -10.59
C LEU A 101 -7.50 17.30 -10.56
N THR A 102 -7.50 16.19 -11.29
CA THR A 102 -6.33 15.29 -11.41
C THR A 102 -5.12 16.01 -11.99
N LEU A 103 -5.31 16.81 -13.05
CA LEU A 103 -4.23 17.60 -13.64
C LEU A 103 -3.69 18.62 -12.63
N ARG A 104 -4.56 19.27 -11.86
CA ARG A 104 -4.17 20.20 -10.80
C ARG A 104 -3.33 19.54 -9.71
N ILE A 105 -3.72 18.34 -9.26
CA ILE A 105 -2.96 17.57 -8.27
C ILE A 105 -1.59 17.16 -8.84
N ARG A 106 -1.53 16.74 -10.10
CA ARG A 106 -0.26 16.36 -10.74
C ARG A 106 0.72 17.51 -10.88
N GLU A 107 0.22 18.71 -11.16
CA GLU A 107 1.05 19.92 -11.32
C GLU A 107 1.45 20.54 -9.98
N GLY A 108 0.51 20.56 -9.01
CA GLY A 108 0.70 21.24 -7.72
C GLY A 108 1.12 20.34 -6.57
N GLY A 109 1.14 19.02 -6.76
CA GLY A 109 1.30 18.02 -5.70
C GLY A 109 0.01 17.75 -4.93
N ALA A 110 0.03 16.72 -4.08
CA ALA A 110 -1.04 16.43 -3.15
C ALA A 110 -1.25 17.60 -2.20
N MET A 111 -2.49 18.01 -2.00
CA MET A 111 -2.83 19.22 -1.27
C MET A 111 -4.01 19.01 -0.32
N LYS A 112 -4.09 19.83 0.72
CA LYS A 112 -5.26 19.86 1.61
C LYS A 112 -6.48 20.35 0.86
N ALA A 113 -7.62 19.69 1.10
CA ALA A 113 -8.91 20.07 0.54
C ALA A 113 -10.05 19.78 1.52
N ALA A 114 -11.24 20.25 1.20
CA ALA A 114 -12.47 19.96 1.94
C ALA A 114 -13.63 19.69 0.99
N ILE A 115 -14.57 18.88 1.46
CA ILE A 115 -15.91 18.73 0.87
C ILE A 115 -16.90 19.17 1.92
N SER A 116 -17.87 20.01 1.55
CA SER A 116 -18.92 20.46 2.45
C SER A 116 -20.28 20.50 1.74
N THR A 117 -21.31 20.05 2.47
CA THR A 117 -22.72 20.21 2.10
C THR A 117 -23.42 21.23 2.99
N THR A 118 -22.74 21.77 3.99
CA THR A 118 -23.27 22.70 5.00
C THR A 118 -22.73 24.12 4.86
N ASP A 119 -21.42 24.28 4.75
CA ASP A 119 -20.78 25.56 4.42
C ASP A 119 -20.57 25.63 2.90
N LEU A 120 -21.30 26.53 2.24
CA LEU A 120 -21.24 26.75 0.80
C LEU A 120 -20.46 28.01 0.41
N ASP A 121 -19.84 28.69 1.37
CA ASP A 121 -18.96 29.84 1.10
C ASP A 121 -17.53 29.37 0.78
N PRO A 122 -17.07 29.53 -0.48
CA PRO A 122 -15.73 29.12 -0.86
C PRO A 122 -14.62 29.82 -0.06
N ALA A 123 -14.81 31.10 0.34
CA ALA A 123 -13.82 31.84 1.08
C ALA A 123 -13.65 31.27 2.51
N SER A 124 -14.77 30.96 3.16
CA SER A 124 -14.79 30.26 4.47
C SER A 124 -14.09 28.91 4.38
N LEU A 125 -14.45 28.08 3.41
CA LEU A 125 -13.87 26.74 3.24
C LEU A 125 -12.36 26.81 2.98
N VAL A 126 -11.88 27.70 2.10
CA VAL A 126 -10.46 27.85 1.80
C VAL A 126 -9.69 28.27 3.06
N ALA A 127 -10.19 29.23 3.85
CA ALA A 127 -9.54 29.64 5.09
C ALA A 127 -9.41 28.48 6.09
N ARG A 128 -10.45 27.65 6.20
CA ARG A 128 -10.48 26.47 7.09
C ARG A 128 -9.55 25.36 6.59
N VAL A 129 -9.47 25.13 5.28
CA VAL A 129 -8.51 24.17 4.68
C VAL A 129 -7.08 24.62 4.96
N GLN A 130 -6.77 25.91 4.80
CA GLN A 130 -5.44 26.44 5.11
C GLN A 130 -5.07 26.26 6.59
N ALA A 131 -6.04 26.43 7.49
CA ALA A 131 -5.86 26.25 8.93
C ALA A 131 -5.85 24.80 9.41
N SER A 132 -6.31 23.85 8.61
CA SER A 132 -6.34 22.43 8.97
C SER A 132 -4.93 21.84 9.08
N ALA A 133 -4.76 20.81 9.93
CA ALA A 133 -3.50 20.09 10.07
C ALA A 133 -3.13 19.34 8.77
N PRO A 134 -1.85 19.21 8.43
CA PRO A 134 -1.40 18.32 7.37
C PRO A 134 -1.60 16.84 7.76
N ILE A 135 -1.69 15.97 6.76
CA ILE A 135 -1.88 14.52 6.98
C ILE A 135 -0.73 13.89 7.79
N ALA A 136 0.47 14.43 7.68
CA ALA A 136 1.65 13.93 8.40
C ALA A 136 1.62 14.19 9.91
N ASP A 137 0.74 15.07 10.41
CA ASP A 137 0.65 15.41 11.84
C ASP A 137 -0.22 14.42 12.63
N HIS A 138 -0.86 13.44 11.95
CA HIS A 138 -1.76 12.50 12.59
C HIS A 138 -1.35 11.04 12.34
N ASN A 139 -1.42 10.21 13.37
CA ASN A 139 -1.18 8.78 13.26
C ASN A 139 -2.47 8.04 12.86
N TYR A 140 -2.76 7.98 11.57
CA TYR A 140 -3.91 7.29 11.02
C TYR A 140 -3.86 5.76 11.20
N VAL A 141 -2.67 5.18 11.37
CA VAL A 141 -2.53 3.74 11.65
C VAL A 141 -3.23 3.38 12.96
N ALA A 142 -3.11 4.22 13.99
CA ALA A 142 -3.80 4.00 15.27
C ALA A 142 -5.33 4.00 15.13
N ASP A 143 -5.88 4.70 14.14
CA ASP A 143 -7.33 4.76 13.91
C ASP A 143 -7.86 3.50 13.24
N VAL A 144 -7.09 2.90 12.31
CA VAL A 144 -7.54 1.82 11.44
C VAL A 144 -7.09 0.42 11.87
N SER A 145 -6.04 0.31 12.68
CA SER A 145 -5.53 -0.96 13.19
C SER A 145 -6.54 -1.68 14.10
N CYS A 146 -6.52 -3.00 14.06
CA CYS A 146 -7.31 -3.82 14.98
C CYS A 146 -6.97 -3.48 16.45
N LYS A 147 -7.95 -3.62 17.35
CA LYS A 147 -7.75 -3.33 18.77
C LYS A 147 -7.32 -4.56 19.55
N GLU A 148 -7.64 -5.74 19.05
CA GLU A 148 -7.31 -7.03 19.66
C GLU A 148 -6.79 -7.99 18.58
N PRO A 149 -5.88 -8.90 18.93
CA PRO A 149 -5.39 -9.91 18.01
C PRO A 149 -6.53 -10.81 17.48
N CYS A 150 -6.41 -11.23 16.22
CA CYS A 150 -7.29 -12.24 15.65
C CYS A 150 -6.49 -13.24 14.81
N VAL A 151 -7.03 -14.46 14.67
CA VAL A 151 -6.39 -15.53 13.89
C VAL A 151 -7.20 -15.80 12.64
N ILE A 152 -6.50 -15.81 11.50
CA ILE A 152 -7.04 -16.22 10.21
C ILE A 152 -6.42 -17.57 9.87
N PRO A 153 -7.24 -18.66 9.80
CA PRO A 153 -6.70 -19.98 9.55
C PRO A 153 -6.17 -20.13 8.13
N ALA A 154 -5.17 -20.99 7.96
CA ALA A 154 -4.66 -21.36 6.66
C ALA A 154 -5.77 -21.98 5.79
N LYS A 155 -5.73 -21.71 4.49
CA LYS A 155 -6.61 -22.38 3.53
C LYS A 155 -6.00 -23.72 3.14
N GLY A 156 -6.52 -24.79 3.73
CA GLY A 156 -5.98 -26.15 3.58
C GLY A 156 -5.00 -26.50 4.69
N GLU A 157 -3.89 -27.14 4.35
CA GLU A 157 -2.84 -27.51 5.31
C GLU A 157 -2.11 -26.27 5.83
N CYS A 158 -1.98 -26.16 7.16
CA CYS A 158 -1.18 -25.13 7.78
C CYS A 158 0.31 -25.53 7.68
N ARG A 159 1.06 -24.75 6.89
CA ARG A 159 2.50 -24.94 6.68
C ARG A 159 3.34 -24.02 7.54
N HIS A 160 2.85 -22.80 7.75
CA HIS A 160 3.57 -21.74 8.47
C HIS A 160 2.62 -20.98 9.38
N LYS A 161 3.17 -20.46 10.49
CA LYS A 161 2.53 -19.50 11.36
C LYS A 161 3.14 -18.13 11.11
N VAL A 162 2.32 -17.14 10.81
CA VAL A 162 2.74 -15.78 10.52
C VAL A 162 2.11 -14.83 11.53
N VAL A 163 2.91 -13.95 12.14
CA VAL A 163 2.39 -12.79 12.86
C VAL A 163 2.37 -11.61 11.90
N ALA A 164 1.19 -11.01 11.71
CA ALA A 164 0.98 -9.85 10.87
C ALA A 164 0.69 -8.62 11.74
N TYR A 165 1.53 -7.58 11.63
CA TYR A 165 1.27 -6.28 12.24
C TYR A 165 0.26 -5.53 11.39
N ASP A 166 -0.90 -5.24 11.98
CA ASP A 166 -2.00 -4.52 11.34
C ASP A 166 -1.77 -3.01 11.42
N CYS A 167 -1.20 -2.46 10.37
CA CYS A 167 -1.08 -1.01 10.19
C CYS A 167 -2.26 -0.41 9.39
N GLY A 168 -3.31 -1.16 9.16
CA GLY A 168 -4.43 -0.89 8.26
C GLY A 168 -4.45 -1.94 7.15
N GLU A 169 -4.39 -3.22 7.54
CA GLU A 169 -4.26 -4.35 6.63
C GLU A 169 -5.51 -4.54 5.78
N LYS A 170 -5.33 -4.60 4.47
CA LYS A 170 -6.39 -5.01 3.55
C LYS A 170 -6.69 -6.49 3.70
N ALA A 171 -7.98 -6.83 3.83
CA ALA A 171 -8.44 -8.22 3.96
C ALA A 171 -7.95 -9.14 2.83
N GLY A 172 -7.65 -8.59 1.66
CA GLY A 172 -7.04 -9.29 0.54
C GLY A 172 -5.67 -9.88 0.87
N ILE A 173 -4.85 -9.19 1.66
CA ILE A 173 -3.50 -9.62 2.06
C ILE A 173 -3.57 -10.87 2.93
N ALA A 174 -4.32 -10.82 4.04
CA ALA A 174 -4.48 -11.97 4.92
C ALA A 174 -5.06 -13.19 4.20
N LYS A 175 -6.03 -12.98 3.28
CA LYS A 175 -6.57 -14.05 2.43
C LYS A 175 -5.50 -14.68 1.52
N ARG A 176 -4.56 -13.89 0.99
CA ARG A 176 -3.45 -14.39 0.16
C ARG A 176 -2.42 -15.16 0.99
N LEU A 177 -2.05 -14.66 2.18
CA LEU A 177 -1.20 -15.39 3.12
C LEU A 177 -1.83 -16.75 3.49
N ALA A 178 -3.12 -16.74 3.83
CA ALA A 178 -3.85 -17.98 4.13
C ALA A 178 -3.89 -18.96 2.93
N ALA A 179 -3.99 -18.44 1.70
CA ALA A 179 -4.02 -19.23 0.49
C ALA A 179 -2.70 -19.96 0.19
N VAL A 180 -1.56 -19.44 0.66
CA VAL A 180 -0.24 -20.09 0.53
C VAL A 180 0.10 -20.98 1.74
N GLY A 181 -0.89 -21.28 2.61
CA GLY A 181 -0.76 -22.21 3.74
C GLY A 181 -0.28 -21.54 5.03
N CYS A 182 -0.43 -20.22 5.18
CA CYS A 182 -0.12 -19.54 6.42
C CYS A 182 -1.35 -19.45 7.35
N GLU A 183 -1.21 -19.84 8.59
CA GLU A 183 -2.07 -19.39 9.68
C GLU A 183 -1.59 -18.01 10.11
N VAL A 184 -2.44 -16.98 10.03
CA VAL A 184 -2.05 -15.59 10.27
C VAL A 184 -2.64 -15.09 11.58
N THR A 185 -1.78 -14.79 12.54
CA THR A 185 -2.17 -14.05 13.75
C THR A 185 -1.96 -12.58 13.50
N VAL A 186 -3.06 -11.86 13.24
CA VAL A 186 -3.06 -10.41 13.08
C VAL A 186 -3.00 -9.76 14.45
N VAL A 187 -2.05 -8.86 14.66
CA VAL A 187 -1.84 -8.14 15.93
C VAL A 187 -1.92 -6.62 15.70
N PRO A 188 -2.33 -5.83 16.73
CA PRO A 188 -2.31 -4.37 16.66
C PRO A 188 -0.93 -3.82 16.26
N TRP A 189 -0.91 -2.68 15.58
CA TRP A 189 0.28 -2.01 15.07
C TRP A 189 1.35 -1.72 16.14
N ASP A 190 0.95 -1.47 17.37
CA ASP A 190 1.81 -1.10 18.51
C ASP A 190 2.18 -2.30 19.39
N THR A 191 1.91 -3.52 18.93
CA THR A 191 2.26 -4.75 19.67
C THR A 191 3.77 -4.83 19.87
N PRO A 192 4.26 -4.93 21.13
CA PRO A 192 5.68 -5.12 21.40
C PRO A 192 6.24 -6.36 20.71
N ALA A 193 7.43 -6.23 20.11
CA ALA A 193 8.06 -7.32 19.37
C ALA A 193 8.22 -8.61 20.19
N GLU A 194 8.49 -8.49 21.48
CA GLU A 194 8.62 -9.64 22.39
C GLU A 194 7.33 -10.44 22.47
N LYS A 195 6.16 -9.76 22.47
CA LYS A 195 4.85 -10.43 22.47
C LYS A 195 4.56 -11.11 21.14
N ALA A 196 4.91 -10.48 20.02
CA ALA A 196 4.76 -11.06 18.69
C ALA A 196 5.66 -12.30 18.53
N LEU A 197 6.92 -12.22 18.95
CA LEU A 197 7.88 -13.32 18.91
C LEU A 197 7.52 -14.47 19.88
N ALA A 198 6.86 -14.16 21.01
CA ALA A 198 6.39 -15.18 21.97
C ALA A 198 5.27 -16.07 21.40
N LEU A 199 4.66 -15.69 20.27
CA LEU A 199 3.70 -16.53 19.54
C LEU A 199 4.38 -17.63 18.69
N ASP A 200 5.72 -17.67 18.71
CA ASP A 200 6.56 -18.62 17.99
C ASP A 200 6.22 -18.72 16.47
N PRO A 201 6.26 -17.58 15.74
CA PRO A 201 5.95 -17.57 14.32
C PRO A 201 7.13 -18.05 13.48
N ASP A 202 6.82 -18.63 12.30
CA ASP A 202 7.81 -18.96 11.26
C ASP A 202 8.23 -17.71 10.46
N GLY A 203 7.42 -16.65 10.47
CA GLY A 203 7.71 -15.37 9.81
C GLY A 203 6.86 -14.22 10.33
N VAL A 204 7.31 -12.99 10.09
CA VAL A 204 6.60 -11.77 10.49
C VAL A 204 6.27 -10.94 9.26
N PHE A 205 5.04 -10.47 9.19
CA PHE A 205 4.54 -9.63 8.12
C PHE A 205 4.20 -8.23 8.63
N PHE A 206 4.59 -7.18 7.89
CA PHE A 206 4.22 -5.80 8.15
C PHE A 206 3.30 -5.30 7.03
N SER A 207 2.07 -4.94 7.40
CA SER A 207 1.02 -4.66 6.44
C SER A 207 1.15 -3.28 5.78
N ASN A 208 0.33 -3.05 4.77
CA ASN A 208 0.00 -1.72 4.27
C ASN A 208 -0.67 -0.87 5.34
N GLY A 209 -0.75 0.43 5.12
CA GLY A 209 -1.42 1.36 6.02
C GLY A 209 -1.36 2.81 5.54
N PRO A 210 -2.13 3.71 6.19
CA PRO A 210 -2.21 5.11 5.87
C PRO A 210 -1.11 5.96 6.51
N GLY A 211 -0.96 7.17 5.99
CA GLY A 211 -0.21 8.25 6.62
C GLY A 211 1.29 8.22 6.37
N ASP A 212 2.01 8.93 7.22
CA ASP A 212 3.46 9.06 7.18
C ASP A 212 4.11 7.94 7.99
N PRO A 213 5.05 7.15 7.43
CA PRO A 213 5.73 6.08 8.15
C PRO A 213 6.52 6.56 9.38
N GLU A 214 6.87 7.83 9.45
CA GLU A 214 7.54 8.41 10.63
C GLU A 214 6.60 8.59 11.83
N THR A 215 5.28 8.49 11.64
CA THR A 215 4.29 8.58 12.72
C THR A 215 4.09 7.27 13.49
N VAL A 216 4.74 6.19 13.07
CA VAL A 216 4.61 4.85 13.66
C VAL A 216 5.94 4.26 14.21
N PRO A 217 6.68 4.96 15.09
CA PRO A 217 7.95 4.47 15.63
C PRO A 217 7.87 3.06 16.26
N PRO A 218 6.78 2.65 16.95
CA PRO A 218 6.67 1.30 17.49
C PRO A 218 6.77 0.20 16.43
N VAL A 219 6.24 0.42 15.22
CA VAL A 219 6.34 -0.54 14.11
C VAL A 219 7.80 -0.64 13.63
N VAL A 220 8.49 0.50 13.48
CA VAL A 220 9.90 0.54 13.09
C VAL A 220 10.77 -0.23 14.09
N GLU A 221 10.52 -0.07 15.40
CA GLU A 221 11.23 -0.83 16.44
C GLU A 221 10.89 -2.33 16.40
N ALA A 222 9.64 -2.69 16.12
CA ALA A 222 9.25 -4.09 15.93
C ALA A 222 9.97 -4.72 14.72
N VAL A 223 10.08 -4.00 13.60
CA VAL A 223 10.89 -4.44 12.45
C VAL A 223 12.34 -4.67 12.85
N ARG A 224 12.97 -3.72 13.56
CA ARG A 224 14.37 -3.85 14.02
C ARG A 224 14.57 -5.06 14.90
N ALA A 225 13.59 -5.38 15.72
CA ALA A 225 13.65 -6.54 16.62
C ALA A 225 13.48 -7.87 15.88
N CYS A 226 12.82 -7.90 14.72
CA CYS A 226 12.55 -9.10 13.92
C CYS A 226 13.64 -9.36 12.87
N LEU A 227 14.20 -8.31 12.25
CA LEU A 227 15.22 -8.43 11.21
C LEU A 227 16.43 -9.25 11.69
N GLY A 228 16.78 -10.28 10.90
CA GLY A 228 17.87 -11.22 11.19
C GLY A 228 17.53 -12.32 12.18
N LYS A 229 16.31 -12.35 12.75
CA LYS A 229 15.85 -13.44 13.62
C LYS A 229 14.88 -14.38 12.90
N LEU A 230 14.00 -13.82 12.09
CA LEU A 230 12.94 -14.55 11.37
C LEU A 230 12.81 -14.00 9.95
N PRO A 231 12.19 -14.77 9.04
CA PRO A 231 11.71 -14.28 7.77
C PRO A 231 10.77 -13.08 7.93
N VAL A 232 11.06 -11.98 7.20
CA VAL A 232 10.29 -10.73 7.25
C VAL A 232 9.82 -10.35 5.84
N PHE A 233 8.54 -10.02 5.72
CA PHE A 233 7.95 -9.45 4.51
C PHE A 233 7.14 -8.20 4.84
N GLY A 234 7.21 -7.18 3.98
CA GLY A 234 6.44 -5.95 4.15
C GLY A 234 5.83 -5.45 2.84
N ILE A 235 4.62 -4.90 2.92
CA ILE A 235 3.89 -4.34 1.78
C ILE A 235 3.55 -2.87 2.05
N CYS A 236 3.81 -1.98 1.08
CA CYS A 236 3.45 -0.56 1.08
C CYS A 236 4.03 0.16 2.31
N LEU A 237 3.22 0.51 3.32
CA LEU A 237 3.73 1.04 4.59
C LEU A 237 4.76 0.08 5.23
N GLY A 238 4.53 -1.23 5.13
CA GLY A 238 5.48 -2.25 5.60
C GLY A 238 6.85 -2.15 4.92
N ASN A 239 6.90 -1.86 3.61
CA ASN A 239 8.15 -1.58 2.90
C ASN A 239 8.83 -0.31 3.42
N GLN A 240 8.05 0.74 3.72
CA GLN A 240 8.58 2.02 4.20
C GLN A 240 9.16 1.89 5.62
N VAL A 241 8.46 1.22 6.54
CA VAL A 241 8.98 1.00 7.92
C VAL A 241 10.17 0.05 7.95
N ILE A 242 10.23 -0.96 7.05
CA ILE A 242 11.42 -1.81 6.87
C ILE A 242 12.59 -0.95 6.38
N SER A 243 12.35 -0.03 5.47
CA SER A 243 13.36 0.89 4.94
C SER A 243 13.91 1.81 6.02
N LEU A 244 13.04 2.42 6.83
CA LEU A 244 13.44 3.23 7.99
C LEU A 244 14.20 2.42 9.04
N ALA A 245 13.76 1.20 9.33
CA ALA A 245 14.44 0.29 10.25
C ALA A 245 15.87 -0.05 9.77
N ALA A 246 16.04 -0.19 8.46
CA ALA A 246 17.32 -0.46 7.81
C ALA A 246 18.26 0.75 7.73
N GLY A 247 17.82 1.93 8.16
CA GLY A 247 18.59 3.17 8.13
C GLY A 247 18.47 3.97 6.83
N GLY A 248 17.57 3.55 5.92
CA GLY A 248 17.22 4.32 4.74
C GLY A 248 16.25 5.47 5.07
N GLN A 249 16.10 6.41 4.14
CA GLN A 249 15.13 7.49 4.21
C GLN A 249 13.89 7.14 3.40
N VAL A 250 12.77 7.72 3.78
CA VAL A 250 11.49 7.67 3.03
C VAL A 250 11.07 9.09 2.75
N GLU A 251 10.68 9.37 1.52
CA GLU A 251 10.27 10.70 1.07
C GLU A 251 8.83 10.70 0.59
N LYS A 252 8.15 11.85 0.78
CA LYS A 252 6.83 12.07 0.22
C LYS A 252 6.94 12.37 -1.27
N LEU A 253 6.23 11.57 -2.07
CA LEU A 253 6.12 11.81 -3.52
C LEU A 253 5.23 13.04 -3.79
N PRO A 254 5.44 13.75 -4.90
CA PRO A 254 4.66 14.95 -5.20
C PRO A 254 3.14 14.73 -5.21
N TYR A 255 2.67 13.61 -5.77
CA TYR A 255 1.24 13.26 -5.85
C TYR A 255 0.96 11.78 -5.60
N GLY A 256 1.99 11.00 -5.22
CA GLY A 256 1.88 9.56 -4.96
C GLY A 256 1.63 8.71 -6.20
N HIS A 257 1.53 7.40 -5.96
CA HIS A 257 1.09 6.43 -6.96
C HIS A 257 -0.22 5.81 -6.52
N HIS A 258 -1.26 6.00 -7.34
CA HIS A 258 -2.62 5.52 -7.04
C HIS A 258 -3.29 5.00 -8.30
N GLY A 259 -3.45 3.69 -8.41
CA GLY A 259 -4.09 3.06 -9.55
C GLY A 259 -3.74 1.59 -9.70
N GLY A 260 -4.38 0.91 -10.65
CA GLY A 260 -4.15 -0.49 -10.97
C GLY A 260 -3.39 -0.71 -12.27
N ASN A 261 -2.65 0.27 -12.76
CA ASN A 261 -2.04 0.29 -14.09
C ASN A 261 -0.59 0.80 -14.10
N GLU A 262 0.10 0.71 -12.96
CA GLU A 262 1.48 1.16 -12.83
C GLU A 262 2.48 0.09 -13.31
N PRO A 263 3.32 0.40 -14.32
CA PRO A 263 4.31 -0.52 -14.82
C PRO A 263 5.55 -0.53 -13.93
N VAL A 264 5.88 -1.70 -13.39
CA VAL A 264 7.06 -1.91 -12.54
C VAL A 264 7.98 -2.94 -13.19
N MET A 265 9.27 -2.62 -13.30
CA MET A 265 10.28 -3.57 -13.76
C MET A 265 10.75 -4.42 -12.57
N ASN A 266 10.56 -5.73 -12.68
CA ASN A 266 11.23 -6.70 -11.83
C ASN A 266 12.66 -6.88 -12.35
N LEU A 267 13.64 -6.32 -11.63
CA LEU A 267 15.05 -6.31 -12.02
C LEU A 267 15.69 -7.71 -11.94
N LEU A 268 15.11 -8.64 -11.17
CA LEU A 268 15.62 -10.00 -11.03
C LEU A 268 15.29 -10.85 -12.26
N THR A 269 14.14 -10.60 -12.89
CA THR A 269 13.64 -11.39 -14.03
C THR A 269 13.70 -10.64 -15.37
N GLY A 270 13.88 -9.31 -15.33
CA GLY A 270 13.79 -8.43 -16.48
C GLY A 270 12.37 -8.27 -17.05
N LYS A 271 11.34 -8.68 -16.31
CA LYS A 271 9.94 -8.61 -16.74
C LYS A 271 9.27 -7.34 -16.22
N VAL A 272 8.36 -6.79 -17.00
CA VAL A 272 7.45 -5.73 -16.57
C VAL A 272 6.19 -6.36 -15.98
N GLU A 273 5.85 -5.93 -14.78
CA GLU A 273 4.63 -6.29 -14.06
C GLU A 273 3.72 -5.06 -14.02
N ILE A 274 2.42 -5.26 -14.25
CA ILE A 274 1.45 -4.19 -14.03
C ILE A 274 0.93 -4.34 -12.60
N THR A 275 1.08 -3.27 -11.81
CA THR A 275 0.85 -3.30 -10.37
C THR A 275 -0.29 -2.40 -9.92
N ALA A 276 -0.87 -2.74 -8.77
CA ALA A 276 -1.77 -1.87 -8.03
C ALA A 276 -0.95 -1.05 -7.02
N GLN A 277 -1.20 0.25 -7.00
CA GLN A 277 -0.46 1.22 -6.18
C GLN A 277 -1.43 2.07 -5.36
N ASN A 278 -1.09 2.33 -4.11
CA ASN A 278 -1.77 3.28 -3.24
C ASN A 278 -0.80 3.77 -2.16
N HIS A 279 0.11 4.68 -2.52
CA HIS A 279 1.05 5.26 -1.57
C HIS A 279 1.48 6.68 -1.95
N ASN A 280 1.71 7.54 -0.94
CA ASN A 280 2.25 8.88 -1.10
C ASN A 280 3.73 8.98 -0.71
N TYR A 281 4.29 7.94 -0.14
CA TYR A 281 5.68 7.88 0.32
C TYR A 281 6.41 6.73 -0.35
N ALA A 282 7.72 6.88 -0.53
CA ALA A 282 8.57 5.82 -1.08
C ALA A 282 9.97 5.87 -0.48
N PRO A 283 10.67 4.73 -0.37
CA PRO A 283 12.06 4.69 0.07
C PRO A 283 12.99 5.39 -0.92
N VAL A 284 14.05 5.99 -0.39
CA VAL A 284 15.13 6.58 -1.18
C VAL A 284 16.31 5.61 -1.22
N PHE A 285 16.37 4.75 -2.23
CA PHE A 285 17.32 3.64 -2.31
C PHE A 285 18.79 4.06 -2.09
N PRO A 286 19.31 5.19 -2.63
CA PRO A 286 20.67 5.67 -2.39
C PRO A 286 21.05 5.86 -0.91
N THR A 287 20.06 6.06 -0.03
CA THR A 287 20.30 6.33 1.38
C THR A 287 20.63 5.09 2.22
N PHE A 288 20.41 3.90 1.69
CA PHE A 288 20.78 2.65 2.37
C PHE A 288 22.30 2.45 2.47
N GLY A 289 23.08 3.06 1.56
CA GLY A 289 24.52 2.98 1.58
C GLY A 289 25.17 3.05 0.19
N PRO A 290 26.51 2.92 0.11
CA PRO A 290 27.23 2.91 -1.15
C PRO A 290 26.91 1.66 -1.97
N LEU A 291 26.95 1.81 -3.31
CA LEU A 291 26.85 0.68 -4.23
C LEU A 291 28.00 -0.32 -4.00
N VAL A 292 27.69 -1.61 -4.15
CA VAL A 292 28.66 -2.70 -4.26
C VAL A 292 28.93 -2.89 -5.75
N PRO A 293 30.06 -2.39 -6.30
CA PRO A 293 30.29 -2.31 -7.75
C PRO A 293 30.24 -3.67 -8.43
N GLU A 294 30.77 -4.71 -7.77
CA GLU A 294 30.82 -6.10 -8.31
C GLU A 294 29.42 -6.70 -8.52
N LEU A 295 28.42 -6.19 -7.78
CA LEU A 295 27.02 -6.62 -7.84
C LEU A 295 26.13 -5.56 -8.50
N SER A 296 26.71 -4.47 -9.01
CA SER A 296 26.02 -3.32 -9.59
C SER A 296 26.60 -2.93 -10.95
N ASP A 297 26.98 -3.91 -11.77
CA ASP A 297 27.51 -3.73 -13.13
C ASP A 297 28.69 -2.74 -13.19
N GLY A 298 29.57 -2.77 -12.19
CA GLY A 298 30.72 -1.89 -12.07
C GLY A 298 30.41 -0.43 -11.70
N VAL A 299 29.15 -0.08 -11.49
CA VAL A 299 28.72 1.28 -11.16
C VAL A 299 29.06 1.60 -9.70
N THR A 300 29.75 2.72 -9.47
CA THR A 300 30.24 3.14 -8.15
C THR A 300 29.46 4.30 -7.53
N LYS A 301 28.62 4.97 -8.32
CA LYS A 301 27.81 6.10 -7.87
C LYS A 301 26.35 5.85 -8.21
N HIS A 302 25.46 6.21 -7.29
CA HIS A 302 24.04 6.13 -7.54
C HIS A 302 23.65 6.98 -8.75
N PRO A 303 22.89 6.42 -9.72
CA PRO A 303 22.32 7.22 -10.78
C PRO A 303 21.24 8.14 -10.21
N SER A 304 21.06 9.30 -10.83
CA SER A 304 19.99 10.25 -10.45
C SER A 304 18.59 9.74 -10.79
N ASP A 305 18.49 8.83 -11.78
CA ASP A 305 17.24 8.18 -12.18
C ASP A 305 17.43 6.67 -12.09
N LEU A 306 16.66 6.01 -11.23
CA LEU A 306 16.80 4.57 -11.01
C LEU A 306 16.31 3.72 -12.18
N ARG A 307 15.60 4.30 -13.17
CA ARG A 307 15.29 3.62 -14.44
C ARG A 307 16.55 3.24 -15.22
N PHE A 308 17.68 3.84 -14.88
CA PHE A 308 18.98 3.39 -15.36
C PHE A 308 19.21 1.89 -15.17
N TRP A 309 18.79 1.34 -14.03
CA TRP A 309 18.97 -0.08 -13.72
C TRP A 309 18.06 -0.98 -14.57
N SER A 310 16.82 -0.56 -14.83
CA SER A 310 15.90 -1.30 -15.69
C SER A 310 16.40 -1.36 -17.14
N SER A 311 16.99 -0.27 -17.65
CA SER A 311 17.55 -0.23 -18.99
C SER A 311 18.79 -1.12 -19.17
N ARG A 312 19.48 -1.45 -18.09
CA ARG A 312 20.66 -2.33 -18.07
C ARG A 312 20.34 -3.76 -17.64
N HIS A 313 19.11 -4.05 -17.22
CA HIS A 313 18.70 -5.33 -16.63
C HIS A 313 19.56 -5.73 -15.43
N VAL A 314 19.89 -4.78 -14.56
CA VAL A 314 20.72 -4.98 -13.37
C VAL A 314 19.89 -4.69 -12.13
N ALA A 315 19.94 -5.59 -11.14
CA ALA A 315 19.41 -5.40 -9.79
C ALA A 315 20.56 -4.96 -8.87
N PRO A 316 20.75 -3.64 -8.65
CA PRO A 316 21.94 -3.14 -7.94
C PRO A 316 21.89 -3.49 -6.46
N VAL A 317 23.06 -3.54 -5.85
CA VAL A 317 23.26 -3.85 -4.43
C VAL A 317 23.98 -2.71 -3.75
N VAL A 318 23.51 -2.33 -2.58
CA VAL A 318 24.18 -1.38 -1.67
C VAL A 318 24.66 -2.09 -0.42
N MET A 319 25.64 -1.51 0.28
CA MET A 319 26.14 -1.97 1.56
C MET A 319 25.57 -1.11 2.68
N SER A 320 24.60 -1.64 3.41
CA SER A 320 24.08 -1.02 4.64
C SER A 320 25.08 -1.25 5.79
N GLU A 321 25.26 -0.24 6.63
CA GLU A 321 26.15 -0.36 7.81
C GLU A 321 25.67 -1.41 8.81
N ARG A 322 24.34 -1.58 8.95
CA ARG A 322 23.75 -2.41 9.99
C ARG A 322 23.33 -3.80 9.52
N TYR A 323 22.85 -3.91 8.27
CA TYR A 323 22.17 -5.12 7.80
C TYR A 323 22.83 -5.76 6.58
N GLY A 324 24.06 -5.33 6.23
CA GLY A 324 24.79 -5.90 5.12
C GLY A 324 24.25 -5.49 3.76
N ARG A 325 24.18 -6.42 2.83
CA ARG A 325 23.85 -6.17 1.44
C ARG A 325 22.33 -6.07 1.23
N ILE A 326 21.89 -4.94 0.65
CA ILE A 326 20.48 -4.70 0.27
C ILE A 326 20.43 -4.53 -1.25
N ARG A 327 19.56 -5.28 -1.91
CA ARG A 327 19.35 -5.28 -3.35
C ARG A 327 18.06 -4.53 -3.68
N LEU A 328 18.11 -3.64 -4.70
CA LEU A 328 16.92 -3.10 -5.35
C LEU A 328 16.34 -4.16 -6.28
N THR A 329 15.11 -4.57 -6.07
CA THR A 329 14.48 -5.65 -6.83
C THR A 329 13.46 -5.18 -7.86
N HIS A 330 12.82 -4.04 -7.61
CA HIS A 330 11.76 -3.50 -8.44
C HIS A 330 11.88 -1.98 -8.57
N VAL A 331 11.56 -1.46 -9.77
CA VAL A 331 11.60 -0.02 -10.09
C VAL A 331 10.37 0.36 -10.89
N ASN A 332 9.71 1.45 -10.52
CA ASN A 332 8.63 2.05 -11.31
C ASN A 332 9.18 2.61 -12.63
N LEU A 333 8.57 2.25 -13.74
CA LEU A 333 9.04 2.68 -15.06
C LEU A 333 8.60 4.10 -15.45
N ASN A 334 7.64 4.68 -14.73
CA ASN A 334 7.19 6.05 -14.99
C ASN A 334 8.18 7.09 -14.46
N ASP A 335 8.69 6.89 -13.23
CA ASP A 335 9.51 7.92 -12.55
C ASP A 335 10.79 7.39 -11.89
N GLY A 336 10.98 6.06 -11.81
CA GLY A 336 12.16 5.46 -11.19
C GLY A 336 12.02 5.23 -9.69
N THR A 337 10.84 5.39 -9.11
CA THR A 337 10.61 5.10 -7.69
C THR A 337 11.01 3.65 -7.35
N PRO A 338 11.74 3.41 -6.23
CA PRO A 338 12.03 2.07 -5.73
C PRO A 338 10.74 1.34 -5.31
N GLU A 339 10.49 0.18 -5.91
CA GLU A 339 9.25 -0.58 -5.71
C GLU A 339 9.44 -1.89 -4.95
N GLY A 340 10.67 -2.20 -4.56
CA GLY A 340 10.96 -3.38 -3.76
C GLY A 340 12.43 -3.52 -3.43
N ILE A 341 12.70 -4.07 -2.25
CA ILE A 341 14.06 -4.37 -1.77
C ILE A 341 14.14 -5.80 -1.24
N GLN A 342 15.36 -6.35 -1.29
CA GLN A 342 15.72 -7.66 -0.73
C GLN A 342 17.00 -7.52 0.10
N PHE A 343 17.00 -8.08 1.29
CA PHE A 343 18.21 -8.27 2.06
C PHE A 343 18.91 -9.56 1.62
N LEU A 344 20.18 -9.49 1.28
CA LEU A 344 20.95 -10.65 0.81
C LEU A 344 21.59 -11.44 1.95
N ASP A 345 21.78 -10.79 3.09
CA ASP A 345 22.45 -11.36 4.26
C ASP A 345 21.46 -11.73 5.38
N LEU A 346 20.17 -11.43 5.17
CA LEU A 346 19.07 -11.69 6.11
C LEU A 346 17.85 -12.21 5.35
N PRO A 347 16.98 -13.03 5.97
CA PRO A 347 15.77 -13.51 5.35
C PRO A 347 14.67 -12.43 5.34
N ALA A 348 14.82 -11.39 4.52
CA ALA A 348 13.84 -10.31 4.45
C ALA A 348 13.72 -9.70 3.04
N PHE A 349 12.50 -9.29 2.69
CA PHE A 349 12.21 -8.51 1.50
C PHE A 349 10.94 -7.68 1.68
N SER A 350 10.72 -6.71 0.80
CA SER A 350 9.51 -5.90 0.82
C SER A 350 9.14 -5.38 -0.57
N MET A 351 7.87 -5.00 -0.73
CA MET A 351 7.31 -4.42 -1.95
C MET A 351 6.53 -3.15 -1.62
N GLN A 352 6.71 -2.10 -2.44
CA GLN A 352 6.00 -0.83 -2.25
C GLN A 352 4.57 -0.89 -2.79
N TYR A 353 4.36 -1.61 -3.87
CA TYR A 353 3.05 -1.83 -4.48
C TYR A 353 2.25 -2.93 -3.77
N HIS A 354 1.00 -3.14 -4.21
CA HIS A 354 0.04 -4.06 -3.62
C HIS A 354 -0.05 -5.39 -4.40
N PRO A 355 0.72 -6.43 -4.04
CA PRO A 355 0.72 -7.71 -4.76
C PRO A 355 -0.56 -8.53 -4.57
N GLU A 356 -1.40 -8.21 -3.57
CA GLU A 356 -2.70 -8.85 -3.36
C GLU A 356 -3.71 -8.51 -4.45
N ALA A 357 -3.50 -7.37 -5.17
CA ALA A 357 -4.29 -6.95 -6.32
C ALA A 357 -5.80 -6.80 -6.05
N LYS A 358 -6.17 -6.04 -5.03
CA LYS A 358 -7.54 -5.74 -4.63
C LYS A 358 -7.76 -4.21 -4.48
N PRO A 359 -8.12 -3.49 -5.58
CA PRO A 359 -8.27 -3.94 -6.97
C PRO A 359 -6.93 -4.03 -7.70
N GLY A 360 -6.93 -4.67 -8.86
CA GLY A 360 -5.80 -4.60 -9.78
C GLY A 360 -5.41 -5.92 -10.45
N PRO A 361 -4.36 -5.89 -11.28
CA PRO A 361 -3.82 -7.07 -11.96
C PRO A 361 -3.12 -8.00 -10.97
N ASN A 362 -3.08 -9.30 -11.32
CA ASN A 362 -2.52 -10.35 -10.45
C ASN A 362 -1.06 -10.72 -10.81
N ASP A 363 -0.34 -9.85 -11.50
CA ASP A 363 1.01 -10.15 -12.01
C ASP A 363 2.02 -10.42 -10.88
N SER A 364 1.84 -9.75 -9.74
CA SER A 364 2.76 -9.78 -8.60
C SER A 364 2.31 -10.67 -7.43
N THR A 365 1.21 -11.42 -7.57
CA THR A 365 0.70 -12.29 -6.48
C THR A 365 1.69 -13.36 -6.02
N TYR A 366 2.72 -13.65 -6.81
CA TYR A 366 3.82 -14.55 -6.44
C TYR A 366 4.57 -14.14 -5.17
N ALA A 367 4.49 -12.86 -4.75
CA ALA A 367 5.14 -12.36 -3.54
C ALA A 367 4.75 -13.14 -2.29
N PHE A 368 3.50 -13.58 -2.19
CA PHE A 368 3.02 -14.40 -1.07
C PHE A 368 3.64 -15.81 -1.10
N ALA A 369 3.75 -16.41 -2.29
CA ALA A 369 4.46 -17.69 -2.45
C ALA A 369 5.96 -17.54 -2.18
N ALA A 370 6.56 -16.38 -2.54
CA ALA A 370 7.95 -16.07 -2.23
C ALA A 370 8.17 -16.00 -0.71
N PHE A 371 7.23 -15.43 0.05
CA PHE A 371 7.34 -15.39 1.50
C PHE A 371 7.25 -16.80 2.12
N ALA A 372 6.34 -17.66 1.64
CA ALA A 372 6.28 -19.07 2.07
C ALA A 372 7.61 -19.80 1.78
N ARG A 373 8.18 -19.64 0.57
CA ARG A 373 9.48 -20.22 0.22
C ARG A 373 10.63 -19.68 1.08
N LEU A 374 10.59 -18.39 1.45
CA LEU A 374 11.57 -17.81 2.37
C LEU A 374 11.51 -18.48 3.74
N MET A 375 10.30 -18.75 4.26
CA MET A 375 10.10 -19.50 5.51
C MET A 375 10.52 -20.97 5.38
N ASP A 376 10.41 -21.56 4.19
CA ASP A 376 10.95 -22.92 3.87
C ASP A 376 12.51 -22.90 3.75
N GLY A 377 13.18 -21.76 3.87
CA GLY A 377 14.64 -21.65 3.74
C GLY A 377 15.17 -21.73 2.31
N VAL A 378 14.34 -21.45 1.31
CA VAL A 378 14.74 -21.46 -0.11
C VAL A 378 15.55 -20.21 -0.41
N GLU A 379 16.79 -20.36 -0.91
CA GLU A 379 17.67 -19.21 -1.22
C GLU A 379 17.12 -18.32 -2.33
N ASP A 380 16.67 -18.91 -3.43
CA ASP A 380 16.12 -18.20 -4.60
C ASP A 380 14.58 -17.99 -4.48
N TYR A 381 14.11 -17.61 -3.31
CA TYR A 381 12.68 -17.52 -3.02
C TYR A 381 11.92 -16.51 -3.90
N LEU A 382 12.58 -15.44 -4.40
CA LEU A 382 12.00 -14.47 -5.33
C LEU A 382 12.07 -14.89 -6.81
N ALA A 383 12.82 -15.91 -7.15
CA ALA A 383 12.92 -16.44 -8.51
C ALA A 383 11.71 -17.36 -8.83
N ILE A 384 10.52 -16.76 -8.87
CA ILE A 384 9.27 -17.45 -9.16
C ILE A 384 8.79 -17.08 -10.57
N ASP A 385 8.36 -18.08 -11.37
CA ASP A 385 7.60 -17.78 -12.57
C ASP A 385 6.23 -17.24 -12.16
N VAL A 386 5.89 -16.03 -12.62
CA VAL A 386 4.59 -15.37 -12.33
C VAL A 386 3.38 -16.25 -12.66
N ARG A 387 3.54 -17.25 -13.54
CA ARG A 387 2.50 -18.23 -13.86
C ARG A 387 2.26 -19.22 -12.72
N GLU A 388 3.25 -19.50 -11.88
CA GLU A 388 3.11 -20.38 -10.71
C GLU A 388 2.32 -19.68 -9.60
N GLY A 389 2.50 -18.40 -9.40
CA GLY A 389 1.75 -17.59 -8.44
C GLY A 389 0.25 -17.46 -8.75
N ARG A 390 -0.17 -17.70 -10.00
CA ARG A 390 -1.59 -17.68 -10.40
C ARG A 390 -2.37 -18.93 -10.03
N ARG A 391 -1.72 -19.96 -9.47
CA ARG A 391 -2.35 -21.23 -9.07
C ARG A 391 -2.87 -21.23 -7.63
N PHE A 392 -2.73 -20.09 -6.92
CA PHE A 392 -3.10 -19.94 -5.51
C PHE A 392 -4.21 -18.91 -5.30
#